data_75f7438f8b214f10b6ebe182f7d63082
#
_entry.id   75f7438f8b214f10b6ebe182f7d63082
#
_cell.length_a   1.000
_cell.length_b   1.000
_cell.length_c   1.000
_cell.angle_alpha   90.00
_cell.angle_beta   90.00
_cell.angle_gamma   90.00
#
_symmetry.space_group_name_H-M   'P 1'
#
loop_
_entity.id
_entity.type
_entity.pdbx_description
1 polymer ?
#
loop_
_entity_poly.entity_id
_entity_poly.type
_entity_poly.pdbx_seq_one_letter_code
_entity_poly.pdbx_strand_id
1 'polypeptide(L)'
;GILRDKSFAKMTDADWDLIYKVHVEGAYKTTKAAWDHMKNNNFGRIIFTSSTSGIYGNFGQANYGMAKLGLYGFTRTLAIEGRKNNIFVNAIAPTGGTRMTEGLFPEGAFEKLKPELVSPLVAYLCSEECKETGSLFEVGGGWMGKVRWERSLGIGFNPDEGFTPEDVAANFEQLCSFEGAVHPKDNIEALRELMANIQKFA
;
A
#
# COMPACT_ATOMS: atom_id res chain seq x y z
N GLY A 1 -9.04 -2.90 14.98
CA GLY A 1 -9.53 -1.94 13.98
C GLY A 1 -11.04 -1.77 14.05
N ILE A 2 -11.56 -0.82 13.31
CA ILE A 2 -13.00 -0.51 13.22
C ILE A 2 -13.38 -0.27 11.77
N LEU A 3 -14.68 -0.39 11.46
CA LEU A 3 -15.30 -0.02 10.21
C LEU A 3 -16.41 1.02 10.45
N ARG A 4 -16.65 1.89 9.47
CA ARG A 4 -17.75 2.84 9.39
C ARG A 4 -18.18 2.92 7.93
N ASP A 5 -18.73 1.78 7.45
CA ASP A 5 -19.06 1.57 6.04
C ASP A 5 -20.34 2.29 5.68
N LYS A 6 -20.26 3.20 4.73
CA LYS A 6 -21.37 3.92 4.11
C LYS A 6 -20.99 4.31 2.70
N SER A 7 -21.97 4.34 1.77
CA SER A 7 -21.69 4.95 0.47
C SER A 7 -21.18 6.39 0.66
N PHE A 8 -20.28 6.84 -0.20
CA PHE A 8 -19.61 8.14 -0.04
C PHE A 8 -20.60 9.30 0.16
N ALA A 9 -21.71 9.29 -0.58
CA ALA A 9 -22.75 10.30 -0.45
C ALA A 9 -23.46 10.34 0.92
N LYS A 10 -23.40 9.25 1.69
CA LYS A 10 -24.01 9.14 3.04
C LYS A 10 -22.99 9.15 4.16
N MET A 11 -21.70 9.16 3.82
CA MET A 11 -20.61 9.18 4.79
C MET A 11 -20.56 10.54 5.48
N THR A 12 -20.49 10.54 6.81
CA THR A 12 -20.35 11.77 7.60
C THR A 12 -18.89 12.06 7.91
N ASP A 13 -18.57 13.32 8.24
CA ASP A 13 -17.23 13.71 8.71
C ASP A 13 -16.82 12.90 9.95
N ALA A 14 -17.76 12.62 10.85
CA ALA A 14 -17.50 11.79 12.02
C ALA A 14 -17.10 10.35 11.67
N ASP A 15 -17.73 9.75 10.64
CA ASP A 15 -17.34 8.43 10.15
C ASP A 15 -15.93 8.46 9.53
N TRP A 16 -15.61 9.52 8.80
CA TRP A 16 -14.30 9.75 8.19
C TRP A 16 -13.21 9.95 9.24
N ASP A 17 -13.40 10.89 10.15
CA ASP A 17 -12.42 11.28 11.16
C ASP A 17 -12.09 10.12 12.11
N LEU A 18 -13.10 9.35 12.50
CA LEU A 18 -12.89 8.22 13.40
C LEU A 18 -12.03 7.13 12.74
N ILE A 19 -12.26 6.82 11.47
CA ILE A 19 -11.44 5.85 10.72
C ILE A 19 -10.00 6.37 10.57
N TYR A 20 -9.82 7.65 10.23
CA TYR A 20 -8.51 8.27 10.14
C TYR A 20 -7.77 8.20 11.49
N LYS A 21 -8.43 8.62 12.56
CA LYS A 21 -7.86 8.63 13.92
C LYS A 21 -7.37 7.26 14.36
N VAL A 22 -8.20 6.23 14.16
CA VAL A 22 -7.87 4.88 14.63
C VAL A 22 -6.76 4.25 13.77
N HIS A 23 -6.90 4.31 12.44
CA HIS A 23 -6.02 3.53 11.56
C HIS A 23 -4.74 4.29 11.16
N VAL A 24 -4.83 5.60 10.92
CA VAL A 24 -3.68 6.39 10.44
C VAL A 24 -2.96 7.06 11.60
N GLU A 25 -3.66 7.87 12.38
CA GLU A 25 -3.06 8.60 13.50
C GLU A 25 -2.55 7.65 14.59
N GLY A 26 -3.29 6.57 14.88
CA GLY A 26 -2.85 5.53 15.81
C GLY A 26 -1.55 4.86 15.37
N ALA A 27 -1.44 4.48 14.09
CA ALA A 27 -0.22 3.91 13.54
C ALA A 27 0.96 4.90 13.57
N TYR A 28 0.71 6.17 13.23
CA TYR A 28 1.73 7.21 13.31
C TYR A 28 2.23 7.40 14.74
N LYS A 29 1.34 7.60 15.72
CA LYS A 29 1.72 7.87 17.11
C LYS A 29 2.51 6.73 17.75
N THR A 30 2.08 5.50 17.55
CA THR A 30 2.81 4.32 18.07
C THR A 30 4.18 4.16 17.43
N THR A 31 4.27 4.33 16.13
CA THR A 31 5.54 4.25 15.40
C THR A 31 6.49 5.38 15.83
N LYS A 32 5.98 6.60 15.93
CA LYS A 32 6.76 7.77 16.36
C LYS A 32 7.35 7.58 17.77
N ALA A 33 6.57 7.05 18.69
CA ALA A 33 7.02 6.78 20.06
C ALA A 33 8.13 5.72 20.12
N ALA A 34 8.07 4.69 19.26
CA ALA A 34 9.06 3.62 19.24
C ALA A 34 10.31 3.93 18.38
N TRP A 35 10.23 4.93 17.48
CA TRP A 35 11.22 5.15 16.42
C TRP A 35 12.63 5.39 16.94
N ASP A 36 12.81 6.29 17.92
CA ASP A 36 14.13 6.62 18.46
C ASP A 36 14.72 5.45 19.27
N HIS A 37 13.90 4.65 19.94
CA HIS A 37 14.34 3.43 20.60
C HIS A 37 14.89 2.41 19.60
N MET A 38 14.22 2.22 18.47
CA MET A 38 14.68 1.34 17.39
C MET A 38 16.00 1.86 16.78
N LYS A 39 16.11 3.18 16.55
CA LYS A 39 17.35 3.79 16.04
C LYS A 39 18.52 3.57 16.99
N ASN A 40 18.32 3.82 18.29
CA ASN A 40 19.36 3.68 19.30
C ASN A 40 19.85 2.23 19.44
N ASN A 41 18.96 1.27 19.24
CA ASN A 41 19.28 -0.15 19.26
C ASN A 41 19.81 -0.69 17.92
N ASN A 42 19.83 0.15 16.87
CA ASN A 42 20.14 -0.26 15.49
C ASN A 42 19.37 -1.51 15.06
N PHE A 43 18.12 -1.60 15.48
CA PHE A 43 17.19 -2.68 15.17
C PHE A 43 15.73 -2.23 15.34
N GLY A 44 14.93 -2.47 14.33
CA GLY A 44 13.48 -2.25 14.38
C GLY A 44 12.75 -3.08 13.34
N ARG A 45 11.55 -3.52 13.69
CA ARG A 45 10.62 -4.22 12.78
C ARG A 45 9.23 -3.64 12.99
N ILE A 46 8.66 -3.14 11.91
CA ILE A 46 7.34 -2.49 11.91
C ILE A 46 6.48 -3.19 10.87
N ILE A 47 5.30 -3.63 11.29
CA ILE A 47 4.28 -4.18 10.40
C ILE A 47 3.02 -3.34 10.49
N PHE A 48 2.67 -2.69 9.39
CA PHE A 48 1.38 -2.02 9.27
C PHE A 48 0.33 -2.98 8.70
N THR A 49 -0.88 -2.86 9.21
CA THR A 49 -2.02 -3.64 8.70
C THR A 49 -2.79 -2.79 7.67
N SER A 50 -2.53 -3.04 6.39
CA SER A 50 -3.29 -2.53 5.26
C SER A 50 -4.58 -3.35 5.07
N SER A 51 -5.13 -3.38 3.87
CA SER A 51 -6.31 -4.17 3.51
C SER A 51 -6.42 -4.30 1.99
N THR A 52 -7.03 -5.37 1.52
CA THR A 52 -7.47 -5.53 0.13
C THR A 52 -8.43 -4.42 -0.30
N SER A 53 -9.26 -3.91 0.62
CA SER A 53 -10.10 -2.72 0.38
C SER A 53 -9.30 -1.45 0.06
N GLY A 54 -8.08 -1.32 0.61
CA GLY A 54 -7.18 -0.22 0.26
C GLY A 54 -6.49 -0.44 -1.09
N ILE A 55 -6.13 -1.69 -1.43
CA ILE A 55 -5.41 -2.02 -2.65
C ILE A 55 -6.33 -1.98 -3.88
N TYR A 56 -7.52 -2.58 -3.77
CA TYR A 56 -8.43 -2.83 -4.90
C TYR A 56 -9.72 -1.99 -4.83
N GLY A 57 -9.95 -1.31 -3.73
CA GLY A 57 -11.20 -0.60 -3.48
C GLY A 57 -12.30 -1.52 -2.98
N ASN A 58 -13.27 -0.93 -2.25
CA ASN A 58 -14.49 -1.63 -1.85
C ASN A 58 -15.63 -0.61 -1.69
N PHE A 59 -16.82 -0.96 -2.19
CA PHE A 59 -17.99 -0.09 -2.09
C PHE A 59 -18.30 0.24 -0.62
N GLY A 60 -18.56 1.51 -0.34
CA GLY A 60 -18.91 1.96 1.01
C GLY A 60 -17.72 2.18 1.96
N GLN A 61 -16.50 1.97 1.50
CA GLN A 61 -15.30 2.05 2.34
C GLN A 61 -14.30 3.13 1.87
N ALA A 62 -14.78 4.27 1.40
CA ALA A 62 -13.90 5.35 0.94
C ALA A 62 -12.94 5.83 2.04
N ASN A 63 -13.42 6.00 3.28
CA ASN A 63 -12.61 6.34 4.44
C ASN A 63 -11.61 5.24 4.81
N TYR A 64 -12.08 4.00 4.89
CA TYR A 64 -11.27 2.84 5.28
C TYR A 64 -10.24 2.47 4.20
N GLY A 65 -10.64 2.44 2.93
CA GLY A 65 -9.76 2.17 1.79
C GLY A 65 -8.62 3.18 1.72
N MET A 66 -8.93 4.47 1.83
CA MET A 66 -7.93 5.55 1.88
C MET A 66 -6.95 5.35 3.06
N ALA A 67 -7.47 5.12 4.26
CA ALA A 67 -6.64 4.93 5.44
C ALA A 67 -5.69 3.72 5.30
N LYS A 68 -6.21 2.60 4.79
CA LYS A 68 -5.44 1.35 4.65
C LYS A 68 -4.40 1.40 3.53
N LEU A 69 -4.70 2.06 2.41
CA LEU A 69 -3.68 2.30 1.37
C LEU A 69 -2.65 3.34 1.83
N GLY A 70 -3.08 4.36 2.57
CA GLY A 70 -2.19 5.35 3.18
C GLY A 70 -1.12 4.73 4.08
N LEU A 71 -1.45 3.66 4.81
CA LEU A 71 -0.47 2.90 5.60
C LEU A 71 0.60 2.23 4.74
N TYR A 72 0.28 1.83 3.50
CA TYR A 72 1.31 1.31 2.60
C TYR A 72 2.23 2.42 2.09
N GLY A 73 1.70 3.60 1.77
CA GLY A 73 2.54 4.78 1.48
C GLY A 73 3.48 5.12 2.65
N PHE A 74 2.96 5.10 3.87
CA PHE A 74 3.74 5.28 5.09
C PHE A 74 4.82 4.20 5.27
N THR A 75 4.48 2.93 5.01
CA THR A 75 5.43 1.80 4.98
C THR A 75 6.61 2.08 4.05
N ARG A 76 6.36 2.49 2.81
CA ARG A 76 7.40 2.73 1.81
C ARG A 76 8.36 3.83 2.22
N THR A 77 7.83 4.94 2.74
CA THR A 77 8.64 6.07 3.19
C THR A 77 9.51 5.70 4.39
N LEU A 78 8.92 5.10 5.41
CA LEU A 78 9.66 4.71 6.61
C LEU A 78 10.69 3.60 6.35
N ALA A 79 10.44 2.72 5.38
CA ALA A 79 11.42 1.73 4.94
C ALA A 79 12.71 2.37 4.37
N ILE A 80 12.57 3.50 3.68
CA ILE A 80 13.73 4.26 3.19
C ILE A 80 14.46 4.94 4.35
N GLU A 81 13.72 5.64 5.21
CA GLU A 81 14.28 6.38 6.34
C GLU A 81 14.95 5.48 7.38
N GLY A 82 14.39 4.30 7.62
CA GLY A 82 14.84 3.34 8.63
C GLY A 82 16.04 2.49 8.21
N ARG A 83 16.31 2.38 6.91
CA ARG A 83 17.29 1.44 6.36
C ARG A 83 18.68 1.55 6.99
N LYS A 84 19.18 2.76 7.19
CA LYS A 84 20.50 3.01 7.78
C LYS A 84 20.63 2.57 9.25
N ASN A 85 19.53 2.38 9.94
CA ASN A 85 19.45 1.96 11.33
C ASN A 85 18.88 0.54 11.49
N ASN A 86 18.88 -0.28 10.43
CA ASN A 86 18.35 -1.64 10.44
C ASN A 86 16.86 -1.69 10.92
N ILE A 87 16.10 -0.62 10.61
CA ILE A 87 14.67 -0.57 10.87
C ILE A 87 13.96 -0.95 9.57
N PHE A 88 13.30 -2.10 9.56
CA PHE A 88 12.56 -2.61 8.42
C PHE A 88 11.06 -2.46 8.64
N VAL A 89 10.39 -1.97 7.61
CA VAL A 89 8.96 -1.62 7.67
C VAL A 89 8.24 -2.30 6.53
N ASN A 90 7.25 -3.14 6.84
CA ASN A 90 6.43 -3.81 5.84
C ASN A 90 4.94 -3.63 6.16
N ALA A 91 4.10 -3.92 5.20
CA ALA A 91 2.66 -3.94 5.38
C ALA A 91 2.09 -5.32 5.03
N ILE A 92 1.02 -5.69 5.70
CA ILE A 92 0.20 -6.85 5.37
C ILE A 92 -1.24 -6.41 5.08
N ALA A 93 -1.90 -7.11 4.17
CA ALA A 93 -3.34 -7.01 3.91
C ALA A 93 -3.97 -8.37 4.27
N PRO A 94 -4.32 -8.59 5.55
CA PRO A 94 -4.77 -9.88 6.00
C PRO A 94 -6.25 -10.10 5.68
N THR A 95 -6.59 -11.35 5.33
CA THR A 95 -7.96 -11.83 5.25
C THR A 95 -8.16 -12.93 6.29
N GLY A 96 -9.01 -12.67 7.27
CA GLY A 96 -9.30 -13.62 8.37
C GLY A 96 -10.79 -13.70 8.64
N GLY A 97 -11.25 -14.88 9.06
CA GLY A 97 -12.60 -15.13 9.56
C GLY A 97 -12.75 -14.50 10.94
N THR A 98 -13.37 -13.34 10.99
CA THR A 98 -13.60 -12.56 12.22
C THR A 98 -15.02 -11.98 12.21
N ARG A 99 -15.46 -11.39 13.31
CA ARG A 99 -16.73 -10.67 13.38
C ARG A 99 -16.89 -9.58 12.29
N MET A 100 -15.78 -9.05 11.76
CA MET A 100 -15.79 -8.04 10.69
C MET A 100 -16.03 -8.63 9.30
N THR A 101 -15.82 -9.93 9.14
CA THR A 101 -15.90 -10.64 7.85
C THR A 101 -16.98 -11.73 7.84
N GLU A 102 -17.75 -11.84 8.92
CA GLU A 102 -18.85 -12.78 9.03
C GLU A 102 -19.90 -12.50 7.94
N GLY A 103 -20.33 -13.53 7.23
CA GLY A 103 -21.27 -13.43 6.13
C GLY A 103 -20.73 -12.91 4.79
N LEU A 104 -19.42 -12.57 4.71
CA LEU A 104 -18.81 -12.11 3.45
C LEU A 104 -18.28 -13.26 2.56
N PHE A 105 -18.09 -14.44 3.13
CA PHE A 105 -17.53 -15.59 2.44
C PHE A 105 -18.53 -16.71 2.25
N PRO A 106 -18.37 -17.55 1.22
CA PRO A 106 -19.17 -18.76 1.05
C PRO A 106 -19.07 -19.69 2.25
N GLU A 107 -20.12 -20.51 2.44
CA GLU A 107 -20.13 -21.54 3.49
C GLU A 107 -18.90 -22.45 3.39
N GLY A 108 -18.29 -22.77 4.52
CA GLY A 108 -17.07 -23.57 4.64
C GLY A 108 -15.76 -22.86 4.32
N ALA A 109 -15.80 -21.65 3.72
CA ALA A 109 -14.60 -20.85 3.52
C ALA A 109 -14.23 -20.03 4.77
N PHE A 110 -15.24 -19.52 5.47
CA PHE A 110 -15.03 -18.70 6.68
C PHE A 110 -14.24 -19.44 7.76
N GLU A 111 -14.54 -20.72 8.00
CA GLU A 111 -13.89 -21.57 8.99
C GLU A 111 -12.42 -21.87 8.65
N LYS A 112 -12.06 -21.77 7.35
CA LYS A 112 -10.68 -21.94 6.86
C LYS A 112 -9.86 -20.65 6.92
N LEU A 113 -10.50 -19.51 7.04
CA LEU A 113 -9.84 -18.19 7.16
C LEU A 113 -9.40 -17.92 8.61
N LYS A 114 -8.75 -18.90 9.24
CA LYS A 114 -8.29 -18.79 10.63
C LYS A 114 -7.29 -17.65 10.77
N PRO A 115 -7.51 -16.69 11.71
CA PRO A 115 -6.59 -15.56 11.94
C PRO A 115 -5.16 -16.01 12.28
N GLU A 116 -4.99 -17.16 12.89
CA GLU A 116 -3.69 -17.75 13.27
C GLU A 116 -2.81 -18.01 12.04
N LEU A 117 -3.39 -18.18 10.85
CA LEU A 117 -2.65 -18.39 9.60
C LEU A 117 -1.96 -17.12 9.09
N VAL A 118 -2.26 -15.96 9.67
CA VAL A 118 -1.57 -14.68 9.37
C VAL A 118 -0.26 -14.57 10.17
N SER A 119 -0.25 -15.07 11.38
CA SER A 119 0.85 -14.90 12.34
C SER A 119 2.22 -15.38 11.88
N PRO A 120 2.38 -16.51 11.16
CA PRO A 120 3.70 -16.97 10.70
C PRO A 120 4.40 -15.97 9.78
N LEU A 121 3.67 -15.30 8.86
CA LEU A 121 4.24 -14.27 8.01
C LEU A 121 4.73 -13.07 8.84
N VAL A 122 3.91 -12.61 9.79
CA VAL A 122 4.26 -11.50 10.68
C VAL A 122 5.50 -11.82 11.49
N ALA A 123 5.56 -13.02 12.07
CA ALA A 123 6.71 -13.48 12.86
C ALA A 123 8.00 -13.50 12.02
N TYR A 124 7.94 -14.01 10.79
CA TYR A 124 9.08 -14.01 9.89
C TYR A 124 9.50 -12.60 9.51
N LEU A 125 8.58 -11.71 9.12
CA LEU A 125 8.88 -10.32 8.77
C LEU A 125 9.47 -9.53 9.95
N CYS A 126 9.22 -9.95 11.18
CA CYS A 126 9.78 -9.35 12.40
C CYS A 126 11.10 -9.99 12.85
N SER A 127 11.55 -11.07 12.22
CA SER A 127 12.78 -11.77 12.59
C SER A 127 14.05 -11.02 12.12
N GLU A 128 15.19 -11.38 12.68
CA GLU A 128 16.50 -10.87 12.24
C GLU A 128 16.91 -11.43 10.87
N GLU A 129 16.40 -12.60 10.50
CA GLU A 129 16.70 -13.28 9.24
C GLU A 129 16.06 -12.57 8.05
N CYS A 130 14.89 -11.97 8.25
CA CYS A 130 14.17 -11.25 7.21
C CYS A 130 14.89 -9.95 6.84
N LYS A 131 15.19 -9.80 5.54
CA LYS A 131 15.79 -8.58 4.97
C LYS A 131 14.82 -7.75 4.13
N GLU A 132 13.56 -8.15 4.11
CA GLU A 132 12.51 -7.48 3.34
C GLU A 132 12.07 -6.19 4.03
N THR A 133 11.93 -5.11 3.26
CA THR A 133 11.44 -3.82 3.74
C THR A 133 10.75 -3.04 2.61
N GLY A 134 9.73 -2.26 2.94
CA GLY A 134 8.97 -1.45 1.99
C GLY A 134 7.93 -2.26 1.20
N SER A 135 7.65 -3.48 1.58
CA SER A 135 6.78 -4.40 0.87
C SER A 135 5.39 -4.51 1.45
N LEU A 136 4.45 -4.91 0.60
CA LEU A 136 3.07 -5.22 0.94
C LEU A 136 2.80 -6.70 0.63
N PHE A 137 2.19 -7.40 1.56
CA PHE A 137 1.81 -8.80 1.41
C PHE A 137 0.32 -8.99 1.69
N GLU A 138 -0.36 -9.71 0.82
CA GLU A 138 -1.67 -10.28 1.12
C GLU A 138 -1.47 -11.63 1.80
N VAL A 139 -2.31 -11.95 2.80
CA VAL A 139 -2.20 -13.21 3.56
C VAL A 139 -3.55 -13.61 4.12
N GLY A 140 -3.91 -14.89 3.98
CA GLY A 140 -5.14 -15.44 4.54
C GLY A 140 -5.41 -16.86 4.02
N GLY A 141 -6.13 -17.67 4.80
CA GLY A 141 -6.53 -19.01 4.38
C GLY A 141 -5.36 -19.97 4.02
N GLY A 142 -4.17 -19.72 4.55
CA GLY A 142 -2.96 -20.50 4.20
C GLY A 142 -2.24 -20.02 2.93
N TRP A 143 -2.76 -19.01 2.23
CA TRP A 143 -2.12 -18.40 1.07
C TRP A 143 -1.49 -17.05 1.44
N MET A 144 -0.38 -16.72 0.78
CA MET A 144 0.26 -15.42 0.88
C MET A 144 0.91 -15.02 -0.45
N GLY A 145 0.85 -13.71 -0.78
CA GLY A 145 1.43 -13.15 -2.00
C GLY A 145 1.99 -11.76 -1.77
N LYS A 146 3.07 -11.41 -2.48
CA LYS A 146 3.65 -10.07 -2.47
C LYS A 146 2.97 -9.22 -3.54
N VAL A 147 2.56 -8.01 -3.18
CA VAL A 147 1.97 -7.02 -4.09
C VAL A 147 3.03 -6.00 -4.51
N ARG A 148 2.99 -5.57 -5.77
CA ARG A 148 3.82 -4.50 -6.30
C ARG A 148 3.01 -3.58 -7.21
N TRP A 149 3.50 -2.36 -7.41
CA TRP A 149 3.01 -1.48 -8.46
C TRP A 149 3.59 -1.87 -9.81
N GLU A 150 2.78 -1.75 -10.84
CA GLU A 150 3.17 -1.84 -12.23
C GLU A 150 2.77 -0.52 -12.92
N ARG A 151 3.61 -0.01 -13.81
CA ARG A 151 3.38 1.23 -14.55
C ARG A 151 3.62 1.02 -16.04
N SER A 152 2.70 1.49 -16.87
CA SER A 152 2.92 1.54 -18.32
C SER A 152 4.17 2.37 -18.65
N LEU A 153 4.76 2.15 -19.82
CA LEU A 153 5.85 3.02 -20.31
C LEU A 153 5.38 4.46 -20.53
N GLY A 154 4.10 4.64 -20.80
CA GLY A 154 3.51 5.93 -21.07
C GLY A 154 3.82 6.43 -22.49
N ILE A 155 3.58 7.72 -22.69
CA ILE A 155 3.89 8.47 -23.90
C ILE A 155 4.67 9.73 -23.53
N GLY A 156 5.44 10.28 -24.46
CA GLY A 156 6.17 11.53 -24.26
C GLY A 156 5.93 12.49 -25.40
N PHE A 157 5.73 13.75 -25.06
CA PHE A 157 5.63 14.88 -25.98
C PHE A 157 6.83 15.80 -25.82
N ASN A 158 7.09 16.63 -26.85
CA ASN A 158 8.10 17.68 -26.76
C ASN A 158 7.63 18.75 -25.75
N PRO A 159 8.36 18.99 -24.65
CA PRO A 159 7.92 19.94 -23.61
C PRO A 159 7.95 21.40 -24.11
N ASP A 160 8.77 21.74 -25.10
CA ASP A 160 8.88 23.11 -25.66
C ASP A 160 7.73 23.45 -26.62
N GLU A 161 7.16 22.45 -27.28
CA GLU A 161 6.01 22.64 -28.19
C GLU A 161 4.69 22.56 -27.45
N GLY A 162 4.66 21.89 -26.29
CA GLY A 162 3.46 21.59 -25.55
C GLY A 162 2.61 20.50 -26.22
N PHE A 163 1.42 20.25 -25.65
CA PHE A 163 0.45 19.30 -26.21
C PHE A 163 -0.97 19.65 -25.74
N THR A 164 -1.95 19.20 -26.48
CA THR A 164 -3.37 19.50 -26.26
C THR A 164 -4.11 18.30 -25.66
N PRO A 165 -5.33 18.47 -25.12
CA PRO A 165 -6.18 17.34 -24.74
C PRO A 165 -6.45 16.36 -25.89
N GLU A 166 -6.54 16.87 -27.14
CA GLU A 166 -6.75 16.08 -28.34
C GLU A 166 -5.54 15.18 -28.64
N ASP A 167 -4.32 15.68 -28.42
CA ASP A 167 -3.08 14.88 -28.54
C ASP A 167 -3.06 13.75 -27.52
N VAL A 168 -3.49 14.02 -26.29
CA VAL A 168 -3.63 12.97 -25.26
C VAL A 168 -4.68 11.95 -25.69
N ALA A 169 -5.84 12.39 -26.18
CA ALA A 169 -6.92 11.49 -26.60
C ALA A 169 -6.47 10.58 -27.78
N ALA A 170 -5.74 11.13 -28.75
CA ALA A 170 -5.23 10.37 -29.89
C ALA A 170 -4.21 9.27 -29.50
N ASN A 171 -3.53 9.44 -28.36
CA ASN A 171 -2.49 8.51 -27.87
C ASN A 171 -2.90 7.75 -26.59
N PHE A 172 -4.16 7.84 -26.16
CA PHE A 172 -4.62 7.33 -24.87
C PHE A 172 -4.51 5.80 -24.75
N GLU A 173 -4.74 5.07 -25.83
CA GLU A 173 -4.59 3.62 -25.86
C GLU A 173 -3.13 3.21 -25.57
N GLN A 174 -2.17 3.88 -26.21
CA GLN A 174 -0.74 3.64 -25.95
C GLN A 174 -0.35 4.04 -24.53
N LEU A 175 -0.85 5.17 -24.01
CA LEU A 175 -0.63 5.61 -22.63
C LEU A 175 -1.05 4.54 -21.63
N CYS A 176 -2.16 3.86 -21.89
CA CYS A 176 -2.74 2.83 -21.01
C CYS A 176 -2.20 1.41 -21.27
N SER A 177 -1.37 1.21 -22.31
CA SER A 177 -0.81 -0.11 -22.60
C SER A 177 0.24 -0.53 -21.58
N PHE A 178 0.10 -1.73 -21.04
CA PHE A 178 1.09 -2.35 -20.16
C PHE A 178 2.14 -3.18 -20.90
N GLU A 179 2.17 -3.13 -22.24
CA GLU A 179 3.25 -3.76 -23.01
C GLU A 179 4.59 -3.09 -22.64
N GLY A 180 5.56 -3.90 -22.21
CA GLY A 180 6.84 -3.41 -21.70
C GLY A 180 6.79 -2.69 -20.36
N ALA A 181 5.72 -2.86 -19.58
CA ALA A 181 5.50 -2.21 -18.29
C ALA A 181 6.70 -2.36 -17.34
N VAL A 182 6.89 -1.36 -16.49
CA VAL A 182 8.01 -1.27 -15.55
C VAL A 182 7.54 -1.31 -14.10
N HIS A 183 8.45 -1.66 -13.19
CA HIS A 183 8.19 -1.79 -11.77
C HIS A 183 9.13 -0.89 -10.93
N PRO A 184 8.95 0.45 -10.95
CA PRO A 184 9.83 1.36 -10.22
C PRO A 184 9.86 1.04 -8.72
N LYS A 185 11.06 0.88 -8.19
CA LYS A 185 11.27 0.51 -6.77
C LYS A 185 11.21 1.71 -5.84
N ASP A 186 11.62 2.88 -6.34
CA ASP A 186 11.66 4.12 -5.59
C ASP A 186 11.35 5.33 -6.48
N ASN A 187 11.35 6.52 -5.88
CA ASN A 187 11.03 7.76 -6.57
C ASN A 187 12.07 8.15 -7.64
N ILE A 188 13.31 7.74 -7.47
CA ILE A 188 14.39 8.02 -8.44
C ILE A 188 14.15 7.18 -9.70
N GLU A 189 13.88 5.89 -9.54
CA GLU A 189 13.51 5.03 -10.67
C GLU A 189 12.20 5.49 -11.33
N ALA A 190 11.24 5.99 -10.53
CA ALA A 190 9.98 6.50 -11.07
C ALA A 190 10.13 7.72 -11.98
N LEU A 191 11.14 8.55 -11.76
CA LEU A 191 11.43 9.73 -12.58
C LEU A 191 12.21 9.43 -13.87
N ARG A 192 12.69 8.21 -14.04
CA ARG A 192 13.60 7.84 -15.13
C ARG A 192 13.01 8.11 -16.52
N GLU A 193 11.76 7.69 -16.74
CA GLU A 193 11.07 7.89 -18.04
C GLU A 193 10.79 9.38 -18.33
N LEU A 194 10.41 10.13 -17.28
CA LEU A 194 10.21 11.57 -17.40
C LEU A 194 11.52 12.28 -17.81
N MET A 195 12.63 11.94 -17.14
CA MET A 195 13.93 12.52 -17.46
C MET A 195 14.43 12.10 -18.84
N ALA A 196 14.19 10.85 -19.24
CA ALA A 196 14.52 10.39 -20.60
C ALA A 196 13.72 11.16 -21.67
N ASN A 197 12.45 11.45 -21.42
CA ASN A 197 11.65 12.27 -22.34
C ASN A 197 12.21 13.69 -22.45
N ILE A 198 12.56 14.35 -21.35
CA ILE A 198 13.17 15.68 -21.37
C ILE A 198 14.47 15.65 -22.18
N GLN A 199 15.35 14.68 -21.92
CA GLN A 199 16.64 14.55 -22.62
C GLN A 199 16.52 14.29 -24.11
N LYS A 200 15.43 13.66 -24.56
CA LYS A 200 15.16 13.40 -25.98
C LYS A 200 14.97 14.68 -26.78
N PHE A 201 14.52 15.75 -26.15
CA PHE A 201 14.21 17.04 -26.79
C PHE A 201 15.14 18.18 -26.34
N ALA A 202 16.13 17.90 -25.48
CA ALA A 202 17.18 18.83 -25.11
C ALA A 202 18.30 18.81 -26.17
#